data_65e49c3be1f9c2bb22af573a62f74082
#
_entry.id   65e49c3be1f9c2bb22af573a62f74082
#
_cell.length_a   1.000
_cell.length_b   1.000
_cell.length_c   1.000
_cell.angle_alpha   90.00
_cell.angle_beta   90.00
_cell.angle_gamma   90.00
#
_symmetry.space_group_name_H-M   'P 1'
#
loop_
_entity.id
_entity.type
_entity.pdbx_description
1 polymer ?
#
loop_
_entity_poly.entity_id
_entity_poly.type
_entity_poly.pdbx_seq_one_letter_code
_entity_poly.pdbx_strand_id
1 'polypeptide(L)'
;MFAFGFAPILRCTNFVSMSRSKKAHSAPLPSASSRFMQRPLDEKTATEMALAHHLTFAACQGWAGTTRLVSELVRMVYLTFYVQCEGYGDTDIARFADAETALENCILRAGDDEVCRISPGERALVEPILRQADTQLFLAPRLALIEAYKRLDRFLRNSNESPLPQTAI
;
A
#
# COMPACT_ATOMS: atom_id res chain seq x y z
N MET A 1 -4.79 36.54 -21.24
CA MET A 1 -4.94 35.55 -22.31
C MET A 1 -3.80 34.55 -22.16
N PHE A 2 -3.95 33.58 -21.26
CA PHE A 2 -2.97 32.53 -21.03
C PHE A 2 -3.70 31.20 -21.07
N ALA A 3 -3.33 30.36 -22.03
CA ALA A 3 -3.87 29.04 -22.27
C ALA A 3 -3.31 28.05 -21.24
N PHE A 4 -4.17 27.45 -20.43
CA PHE A 4 -3.83 26.33 -19.56
C PHE A 4 -3.88 25.04 -20.37
N GLY A 5 -2.70 24.45 -20.60
CA GLY A 5 -2.56 23.14 -21.18
C GLY A 5 -2.99 22.06 -20.18
N PHE A 6 -3.99 21.29 -20.56
CA PHE A 6 -4.42 20.07 -19.89
C PHE A 6 -3.31 19.01 -20.00
N ALA A 7 -2.71 18.62 -18.89
CA ALA A 7 -1.88 17.44 -18.81
C ALA A 7 -2.78 16.21 -18.54
N PRO A 8 -2.58 15.09 -19.24
CA PRO A 8 -3.48 13.94 -19.16
C PRO A 8 -3.22 13.11 -17.90
N ILE A 9 -4.32 12.75 -17.28
CA ILE A 9 -4.45 11.77 -16.22
C ILE A 9 -3.74 10.47 -16.62
N LEU A 10 -2.67 10.10 -15.93
CA LEU A 10 -2.02 8.80 -16.04
C LEU A 10 -2.96 7.74 -15.43
N ARG A 11 -3.88 7.24 -16.26
CA ARG A 11 -4.55 5.97 -16.01
C ARG A 11 -3.49 4.87 -15.96
N CYS A 12 -3.52 4.02 -14.93
CA CYS A 12 -2.91 2.68 -14.99
C CYS A 12 -3.66 1.87 -16.06
N THR A 13 -3.39 2.15 -17.34
CA THR A 13 -3.95 1.39 -18.44
C THR A 13 -3.07 0.19 -18.71
N ASN A 14 -3.57 -1.00 -18.40
CA ASN A 14 -3.07 -2.24 -18.95
C ASN A 14 -3.12 -2.16 -20.48
N PHE A 15 -1.97 -1.95 -21.10
CA PHE A 15 -1.83 -2.01 -22.55
C PHE A 15 -1.81 -3.49 -22.96
N VAL A 16 -2.98 -4.02 -23.29
CA VAL A 16 -3.09 -5.32 -23.94
C VAL A 16 -2.85 -5.11 -25.43
N SER A 17 -1.62 -5.32 -25.87
CA SER A 17 -1.29 -5.40 -27.29
C SER A 17 -1.79 -6.73 -27.84
N MET A 18 -2.87 -6.68 -28.64
CA MET A 18 -3.33 -7.81 -29.45
C MET A 18 -2.39 -7.97 -30.67
N SER A 19 -1.44 -8.88 -30.57
CA SER A 19 -0.76 -9.40 -31.76
C SER A 19 -1.25 -10.82 -32.05
N ARG A 20 -1.97 -10.96 -33.18
CA ARG A 20 -2.39 -12.25 -33.73
C ARG A 20 -1.20 -12.96 -34.33
N SER A 21 -0.79 -14.08 -33.74
CA SER A 21 -0.03 -15.09 -34.47
C SER A 21 -0.44 -16.49 -33.99
N LYS A 22 -1.05 -17.25 -34.93
CA LYS A 22 -1.39 -18.66 -34.76
C LYS A 22 -0.10 -19.49 -34.79
N LYS A 23 0.31 -20.04 -33.66
CA LYS A 23 0.99 -21.34 -33.57
C LYS A 23 0.63 -21.94 -32.22
N ALA A 24 -0.10 -23.05 -32.26
CA ALA A 24 -0.34 -23.88 -31.08
C ALA A 24 0.98 -24.47 -30.61
N HIS A 25 1.70 -23.75 -29.76
CA HIS A 25 2.71 -24.32 -28.90
C HIS A 25 2.02 -24.60 -27.57
N SER A 26 1.98 -25.87 -27.19
CA SER A 26 1.64 -26.25 -25.82
C SER A 26 2.52 -25.45 -24.87
N ALA A 27 1.93 -24.47 -24.17
CA ALA A 27 2.66 -23.68 -23.19
C ALA A 27 3.22 -24.64 -22.15
N PRO A 28 4.53 -24.56 -21.82
CA PRO A 28 5.11 -25.39 -20.78
C PRO A 28 4.34 -25.16 -19.47
N LEU A 29 4.00 -26.27 -18.80
CA LEU A 29 3.34 -26.19 -17.50
C LEU A 29 4.19 -25.35 -16.55
N PRO A 30 3.60 -24.39 -15.82
CA PRO A 30 4.33 -23.54 -14.88
C PRO A 30 5.06 -24.41 -13.86
N SER A 31 6.32 -24.09 -13.56
CA SER A 31 7.14 -24.79 -12.59
C SER A 31 6.46 -24.79 -11.20
N ALA A 32 6.82 -25.76 -10.34
CA ALA A 32 6.29 -25.81 -8.97
C ALA A 32 6.55 -24.49 -8.21
N SER A 33 7.69 -23.86 -8.43
CA SER A 33 8.03 -22.53 -7.87
C SER A 33 7.10 -21.45 -8.38
N SER A 34 6.78 -21.41 -9.68
CA SER A 34 5.85 -20.44 -10.26
C SER A 34 4.46 -20.60 -9.68
N ARG A 35 3.97 -21.83 -9.50
CA ARG A 35 2.66 -22.09 -8.88
C ARG A 35 2.61 -21.67 -7.41
N PHE A 36 3.69 -21.84 -6.67
CA PHE A 36 3.80 -21.41 -5.28
C PHE A 36 3.69 -19.88 -5.16
N MET A 37 4.35 -19.15 -6.05
CA MET A 37 4.34 -17.69 -6.07
C MET A 37 2.96 -17.09 -6.45
N GLN A 38 2.13 -17.86 -7.15
CA GLN A 38 0.77 -17.46 -7.53
C GLN A 38 -0.28 -17.74 -6.44
N ARG A 39 0.10 -18.37 -5.34
CA ARG A 39 -0.80 -18.61 -4.20
C ARG A 39 -0.71 -17.46 -3.20
N PRO A 40 -1.80 -17.16 -2.47
CA PRO A 40 -1.76 -16.27 -1.32
C PRO A 40 -0.79 -16.77 -0.24
N LEU A 41 -0.54 -15.94 0.75
CA LEU A 41 0.14 -16.36 1.98
C LEU A 41 -0.65 -17.50 2.64
N ASP A 42 0.05 -18.32 3.42
CA ASP A 42 -0.66 -19.23 4.33
C ASP A 42 -1.34 -18.43 5.44
N GLU A 43 -2.44 -18.97 5.94
CA GLU A 43 -3.31 -18.30 6.90
C GLU A 43 -2.56 -17.84 8.16
N LYS A 44 -1.61 -18.64 8.64
CA LYS A 44 -0.82 -18.30 9.81
C LYS A 44 0.02 -17.05 9.56
N THR A 45 0.78 -17.03 8.46
CA THR A 45 1.62 -15.88 8.09
C THR A 45 0.77 -14.63 7.86
N ALA A 46 -0.34 -14.75 7.13
CA ALA A 46 -1.25 -13.62 6.89
C ALA A 46 -1.81 -13.05 8.21
N THR A 47 -2.24 -13.94 9.12
CA THR A 47 -2.76 -13.55 10.43
C THR A 47 -1.68 -12.86 11.29
N GLU A 48 -0.47 -13.39 11.33
CA GLU A 48 0.65 -12.79 12.09
C GLU A 48 0.97 -11.38 11.58
N MET A 49 0.98 -11.17 10.26
CA MET A 49 1.21 -9.85 9.66
C MET A 49 0.06 -8.88 9.93
N ALA A 50 -1.19 -9.31 9.75
CA ALA A 50 -2.37 -8.52 10.07
C ALA A 50 -2.38 -8.11 11.55
N LEU A 51 -2.12 -9.05 12.46
CA LEU A 51 -2.04 -8.79 13.89
C LEU A 51 -0.96 -7.75 14.22
N ALA A 52 0.21 -7.82 13.59
CA ALA A 52 1.28 -6.84 13.79
C ALA A 52 0.82 -5.42 13.41
N HIS A 53 0.11 -5.25 12.29
CA HIS A 53 -0.45 -3.97 11.87
C HIS A 53 -1.48 -3.46 12.88
N HIS A 54 -2.40 -4.33 13.32
CA HIS A 54 -3.43 -3.97 14.30
C HIS A 54 -2.85 -3.60 15.67
N LEU A 55 -1.83 -4.32 16.15
CA LEU A 55 -1.15 -4.01 17.40
C LEU A 55 -0.42 -2.66 17.32
N THR A 56 0.26 -2.38 16.20
CA THR A 56 0.89 -1.09 15.94
C THR A 56 -0.14 0.04 15.96
N PHE A 57 -1.27 -0.16 15.28
CA PHE A 57 -2.36 0.82 15.24
C PHE A 57 -2.97 1.04 16.62
N ALA A 58 -3.23 -0.02 17.38
CA ALA A 58 -3.75 0.07 18.74
C ALA A 58 -2.79 0.79 19.70
N ALA A 59 -1.48 0.51 19.60
CA ALA A 59 -0.46 1.20 20.38
C ALA A 59 -0.46 2.71 20.12
N CYS A 60 -0.61 3.13 18.85
CA CYS A 60 -0.68 4.54 18.46
C CYS A 60 -2.00 5.23 18.89
N GLN A 61 -3.03 4.51 19.28
CA GLN A 61 -4.24 5.09 19.86
C GLN A 61 -4.10 5.39 21.37
N GLY A 62 -3.15 4.75 22.03
CA GLY A 62 -2.85 4.89 23.45
C GLY A 62 -1.63 5.77 23.71
N TRP A 63 -1.03 5.54 24.88
CA TRP A 63 0.18 6.24 25.34
C TRP A 63 1.48 5.55 24.88
N ALA A 64 1.38 4.37 24.27
CA ALA A 64 2.52 3.60 23.79
C ALA A 64 2.93 3.94 22.34
N GLY A 65 2.20 4.87 21.69
CA GLY A 65 2.50 5.32 20.35
C GLY A 65 3.83 6.09 20.30
N THR A 66 4.64 5.76 19.31
CA THR A 66 5.93 6.44 19.05
C THR A 66 6.02 6.83 17.59
N THR A 67 6.86 7.79 17.24
CA THR A 67 7.16 8.18 15.86
C THR A 67 7.52 6.96 15.00
N ARG A 68 8.27 6.01 15.56
CA ARG A 68 8.63 4.77 14.88
C ARG A 68 7.40 3.92 14.53
N LEU A 69 6.47 3.74 15.46
CA LEU A 69 5.24 2.96 15.22
C LEU A 69 4.34 3.64 14.19
N VAL A 70 4.24 4.97 14.23
CA VAL A 70 3.49 5.72 13.20
C VAL A 70 4.17 5.58 11.83
N SER A 71 5.51 5.61 11.76
CA SER A 71 6.24 5.36 10.51
C SER A 71 5.99 3.95 9.95
N GLU A 72 5.81 2.92 10.80
CA GLU A 72 5.41 1.58 10.34
C GLU A 72 3.98 1.59 9.78
N LEU A 73 3.07 2.40 10.32
CA LEU A 73 1.73 2.58 9.73
C LEU A 73 1.79 3.29 8.37
N VAL A 74 2.65 4.31 8.20
CA VAL A 74 2.89 4.94 6.90
C VAL A 74 3.39 3.91 5.88
N ARG A 75 4.34 3.05 6.28
CA ARG A 75 4.83 1.96 5.42
C ARG A 75 3.72 0.99 5.04
N MET A 76 2.82 0.65 5.97
CA MET A 76 1.64 -0.18 5.70
C MET A 76 0.72 0.50 4.68
N VAL A 77 0.46 1.81 4.80
CA VAL A 77 -0.34 2.59 3.84
C VAL A 77 0.27 2.49 2.44
N TYR A 78 1.58 2.72 2.29
CA TYR A 78 2.27 2.63 1.01
C TYR A 78 2.30 1.22 0.43
N LEU A 79 2.53 0.21 1.28
CA LEU A 79 2.48 -1.18 0.85
C LEU A 79 1.10 -1.56 0.31
N THR A 80 0.05 -1.18 1.04
CA THR A 80 -1.35 -1.40 0.65
C THR A 80 -1.66 -0.74 -0.71
N PHE A 81 -1.18 0.48 -0.92
CA PHE A 81 -1.28 1.17 -2.21
C PHE A 81 -0.56 0.41 -3.33
N TYR A 82 0.68 -0.04 -3.11
CA TYR A 82 1.41 -0.79 -4.13
C TYR A 82 0.76 -2.14 -4.45
N VAL A 83 0.21 -2.83 -3.46
CA VAL A 83 -0.54 -4.08 -3.69
C VAL A 83 -1.83 -3.80 -4.48
N GLN A 84 -2.50 -2.67 -4.23
CA GLN A 84 -3.63 -2.24 -5.05
C GLN A 84 -3.22 -1.96 -6.49
N CYS A 85 -2.05 -1.37 -6.75
CA CYS A 85 -1.52 -1.18 -8.11
C CYS A 85 -1.29 -2.51 -8.85
N GLU A 86 -1.07 -3.62 -8.13
CA GLU A 86 -1.01 -4.98 -8.70
C GLU A 86 -2.41 -5.60 -8.95
N GLY A 87 -3.50 -4.86 -8.70
CA GLY A 87 -4.88 -5.28 -8.96
C GLY A 87 -5.61 -5.87 -7.75
N TYR A 88 -5.07 -5.74 -6.54
CA TYR A 88 -5.68 -6.25 -5.31
C TYR A 88 -6.11 -5.10 -4.40
N GLY A 89 -7.34 -4.63 -4.59
CA GLY A 89 -7.96 -3.54 -3.84
C GLY A 89 -8.57 -2.51 -4.77
N ASP A 90 -9.49 -1.71 -4.22
CA ASP A 90 -10.29 -0.73 -4.95
C ASP A 90 -10.52 0.57 -4.15
N THR A 91 -9.76 0.78 -3.08
CA THR A 91 -9.85 2.00 -2.28
C THR A 91 -9.47 3.22 -3.12
N ASP A 92 -10.27 4.29 -3.01
CA ASP A 92 -9.98 5.56 -3.67
C ASP A 92 -8.59 6.07 -3.25
N ILE A 93 -7.82 6.53 -4.23
CA ILE A 93 -6.46 7.06 -4.03
C ILE A 93 -6.47 8.23 -3.03
N ALA A 94 -7.50 9.06 -3.05
CA ALA A 94 -7.65 10.16 -2.10
C ALA A 94 -7.63 9.67 -0.63
N ARG A 95 -8.19 8.51 -0.34
CA ARG A 95 -8.17 7.94 1.02
C ARG A 95 -6.78 7.52 1.49
N PHE A 96 -5.90 7.12 0.57
CA PHE A 96 -4.50 6.87 0.92
C PHE A 96 -3.79 8.16 1.27
N ALA A 97 -4.02 9.25 0.51
CA ALA A 97 -3.45 10.56 0.80
C ALA A 97 -3.98 11.14 2.12
N ASP A 98 -5.27 10.96 2.41
CA ASP A 98 -5.87 11.36 3.70
C ASP A 98 -5.25 10.60 4.87
N ALA A 99 -5.04 9.28 4.74
CA ALA A 99 -4.42 8.46 5.76
C ALA A 99 -2.94 8.84 5.99
N GLU A 100 -2.18 9.07 4.92
CA GLU A 100 -0.80 9.57 4.97
C GLU A 100 -0.75 10.89 5.72
N THR A 101 -1.54 11.88 5.30
CA THR A 101 -1.61 13.21 5.94
C THR A 101 -1.97 13.12 7.42
N ALA A 102 -2.91 12.23 7.78
CA ALA A 102 -3.28 11.99 9.17
C ALA A 102 -2.10 11.48 10.01
N LEU A 103 -1.33 10.52 9.47
CA LEU A 103 -0.17 9.96 10.15
C LEU A 103 0.99 10.96 10.25
N GLU A 104 1.24 11.74 9.19
CA GLU A 104 2.24 12.82 9.20
C GLU A 104 1.89 13.90 10.23
N ASN A 105 0.64 14.33 10.30
CA ASN A 105 0.17 15.27 11.32
C ASN A 105 0.36 14.71 12.74
N CYS A 106 0.20 13.40 12.95
CA CYS A 106 0.48 12.76 14.23
C CYS A 106 1.96 12.89 14.60
N ILE A 107 2.88 12.65 13.64
CA ILE A 107 4.33 12.81 13.84
C ILE A 107 4.69 14.27 14.13
N LEU A 108 4.15 15.20 13.35
CA LEU A 108 4.42 16.64 13.51
C LEU A 108 3.97 17.16 14.89
N ARG A 109 2.84 16.67 15.40
CA ARG A 109 2.35 17.05 16.74
C ARG A 109 3.18 16.47 17.87
N ALA A 110 3.83 15.33 17.67
CA ALA A 110 4.66 14.71 18.69
C ALA A 110 5.91 15.57 19.02
N GLY A 111 6.46 16.25 18.02
CA GLY A 111 7.67 17.05 18.21
C GLY A 111 8.80 16.25 18.84
N ASP A 112 9.43 16.83 19.87
CA ASP A 112 10.54 16.20 20.60
C ASP A 112 10.08 15.16 21.64
N ASP A 113 8.79 15.09 21.96
CA ASP A 113 8.25 14.21 23.02
C ASP A 113 8.20 12.73 22.59
N GLU A 114 8.51 12.41 21.33
CA GLU A 114 8.46 11.07 20.73
C GLU A 114 7.12 10.31 20.88
N VAL A 115 6.16 10.84 21.65
CA VAL A 115 4.86 10.23 21.90
C VAL A 115 3.88 10.64 20.79
N CYS A 116 3.59 9.71 19.90
CA CYS A 116 2.62 9.92 18.83
C CYS A 116 1.28 9.29 19.18
N ARG A 117 0.24 10.10 19.30
CA ARG A 117 -1.12 9.63 19.55
C ARG A 117 -2.05 10.00 18.39
N ILE A 118 -2.60 8.97 17.74
CA ILE A 118 -3.59 9.12 16.67
C ILE A 118 -4.92 9.56 17.31
N SER A 119 -5.46 10.69 16.86
CA SER A 119 -6.77 11.20 17.29
C SER A 119 -7.92 10.36 16.72
N PRO A 120 -9.14 10.47 17.30
CA PRO A 120 -10.31 9.75 16.76
C PRO A 120 -10.62 10.09 15.29
N GLY A 121 -10.38 11.35 14.86
CA GLY A 121 -10.57 11.76 13.48
C GLY A 121 -9.56 11.11 12.52
N GLU A 122 -8.29 11.10 12.90
CA GLU A 122 -7.21 10.46 12.13
C GLU A 122 -7.37 8.93 12.08
N ARG A 123 -7.85 8.33 13.17
CA ARG A 123 -8.20 6.90 13.22
C ARG A 123 -9.19 6.54 12.11
N ALA A 124 -10.24 7.34 11.93
CA ALA A 124 -11.26 7.09 10.90
C ALA A 124 -10.70 7.11 9.47
N LEU A 125 -9.58 7.83 9.24
CA LEU A 125 -8.90 7.89 7.94
C LEU A 125 -7.98 6.68 7.71
N VAL A 126 -7.30 6.19 8.75
CA VAL A 126 -6.36 5.06 8.65
C VAL A 126 -7.06 3.70 8.64
N GLU A 127 -8.15 3.54 9.41
CA GLU A 127 -8.83 2.25 9.60
C GLU A 127 -9.32 1.59 8.31
N PRO A 128 -9.86 2.30 7.30
CA PRO A 128 -10.23 1.70 6.01
C PRO A 128 -9.04 1.10 5.25
N ILE A 129 -7.88 1.76 5.31
CA ILE A 129 -6.65 1.27 4.67
C ILE A 129 -6.15 0.02 5.38
N LEU A 130 -6.20 -0.01 6.72
CA LEU A 130 -5.84 -1.18 7.51
C LEU A 130 -6.72 -2.40 7.15
N ARG A 131 -8.02 -2.22 6.99
CA ARG A 131 -8.93 -3.28 6.55
C ARG A 131 -8.63 -3.80 5.16
N GLN A 132 -8.27 -2.90 4.23
CA GLN A 132 -7.83 -3.33 2.90
C GLN A 132 -6.52 -4.10 2.98
N ALA A 133 -5.55 -3.66 3.80
CA ALA A 133 -4.30 -4.37 4.02
C ALA A 133 -4.56 -5.81 4.50
N ASP A 134 -5.47 -6.01 5.46
CA ASP A 134 -5.87 -7.35 5.91
C ASP A 134 -6.39 -8.18 4.73
N THR A 135 -7.34 -7.64 3.97
CA THR A 135 -7.92 -8.34 2.81
C THR A 135 -6.83 -8.74 1.80
N GLN A 136 -5.88 -7.87 1.54
CA GLN A 136 -4.77 -8.11 0.61
C GLN A 136 -3.85 -9.24 1.11
N LEU A 137 -3.54 -9.30 2.39
CA LEU A 137 -2.70 -10.36 2.98
C LEU A 137 -3.29 -11.75 2.78
N PHE A 138 -4.62 -11.88 2.81
CA PHE A 138 -5.30 -13.16 2.62
C PHE A 138 -5.58 -13.50 1.15
N LEU A 139 -5.71 -12.51 0.27
CA LEU A 139 -6.16 -12.72 -1.11
C LEU A 139 -5.07 -12.52 -2.17
N ALA A 140 -4.11 -11.61 -1.94
CA ALA A 140 -3.10 -11.33 -2.93
C ALA A 140 -2.08 -12.46 -3.04
N PRO A 141 -1.67 -12.86 -4.28
CA PRO A 141 -0.59 -13.80 -4.47
C PRO A 141 0.72 -13.31 -3.83
N ARG A 142 1.53 -14.24 -3.36
CA ARG A 142 2.88 -13.93 -2.83
C ARG A 142 3.69 -13.06 -3.78
N LEU A 143 3.59 -13.32 -5.08
CA LEU A 143 4.30 -12.53 -6.08
C LEU A 143 3.91 -11.05 -6.03
N ALA A 144 2.62 -10.72 -5.96
CA ALA A 144 2.15 -9.34 -5.88
C ALA A 144 2.66 -8.65 -4.61
N LEU A 145 2.61 -9.33 -3.46
CA LEU A 145 3.16 -8.82 -2.21
C LEU A 145 4.68 -8.57 -2.31
N ILE A 146 5.43 -9.51 -2.87
CA ILE A 146 6.88 -9.36 -3.06
C ILE A 146 7.21 -8.18 -3.97
N GLU A 147 6.50 -8.00 -5.08
CA GLU A 147 6.72 -6.85 -5.97
C GLU A 147 6.36 -5.53 -5.30
N ALA A 148 5.28 -5.49 -4.53
CA ALA A 148 4.91 -4.32 -3.73
C ALA A 148 5.99 -3.98 -2.68
N TYR A 149 6.52 -4.97 -1.95
CA TYR A 149 7.64 -4.78 -1.02
C TYR A 149 8.91 -4.27 -1.71
N LYS A 150 9.26 -4.80 -2.89
CA LYS A 150 10.41 -4.30 -3.67
C LYS A 150 10.23 -2.85 -4.10
N ARG A 151 9.02 -2.45 -4.47
CA ARG A 151 8.70 -1.05 -4.81
C ARG A 151 8.84 -0.15 -3.61
N LEU A 152 8.29 -0.56 -2.47
CA LEU A 152 8.42 0.15 -1.20
C LEU A 152 9.89 0.31 -0.78
N ASP A 153 10.68 -0.77 -0.81
CA ASP A 153 12.10 -0.73 -0.46
C ASP A 153 12.90 0.20 -1.38
N ARG A 154 12.63 0.15 -2.69
CA ARG A 154 13.25 1.08 -3.65
C ARG A 154 12.87 2.52 -3.38
N PHE A 155 11.60 2.78 -3.08
CA PHE A 155 11.10 4.10 -2.73
C PHE A 155 11.81 4.63 -1.47
N LEU A 156 11.85 3.86 -0.39
CA LEU A 156 12.49 4.25 0.87
C LEU A 156 13.99 4.54 0.76
N ARG A 157 14.66 3.98 -0.25
CA ARG A 157 16.09 4.26 -0.52
C ARG A 157 16.34 5.49 -1.38
N ASN A 158 15.40 5.85 -2.25
CA ASN A 158 15.67 6.77 -3.36
C ASN A 158 14.82 8.04 -3.35
N SER A 159 13.79 8.13 -2.52
CA SER A 159 12.86 9.25 -2.54
C SER A 159 12.53 9.75 -1.13
N ASN A 160 12.38 11.07 -1.02
CA ASN A 160 11.86 11.76 0.17
C ASN A 160 10.42 12.27 -0.07
N GLU A 161 9.87 12.04 -1.27
CA GLU A 161 8.52 12.46 -1.63
C GLU A 161 7.55 11.28 -1.51
N SER A 162 6.26 11.56 -1.24
CA SER A 162 5.22 10.52 -1.17
C SER A 162 5.13 9.74 -2.47
N PRO A 163 4.94 8.39 -2.42
CA PRO A 163 4.70 7.57 -3.61
C PRO A 163 3.26 7.68 -4.13
N LEU A 164 2.38 8.34 -3.37
CA LEU A 164 0.99 8.52 -3.73
C LEU A 164 0.86 9.60 -4.81
N PRO A 165 -0.03 9.44 -5.80
CA PRO A 165 -0.29 10.49 -6.78
C PRO A 165 -0.79 11.75 -6.06
N GLN A 166 -0.10 12.87 -6.27
CA GLN A 166 -0.58 14.14 -5.75
C GLN A 166 -1.90 14.48 -6.42
N THR A 167 -2.96 14.52 -5.65
CA THR A 167 -4.25 15.03 -6.13
C THR A 167 -4.08 16.53 -6.33
N ALA A 168 -3.97 16.97 -7.59
CA ALA A 168 -4.01 18.40 -7.89
C ALA A 168 -5.34 18.95 -7.39
N ILE A 169 -5.28 19.83 -6.38
CA ILE A 169 -6.40 20.60 -5.84
C ILE A 169 -6.80 21.67 -6.87
#